data_f9628fe8fb919a1bc557cd496469712b
#
_entry.id   f9628fe8fb919a1bc557cd496469712b
#
_cell.length_a   1.000
_cell.length_b   1.000
_cell.length_c   1.000
_cell.angle_alpha   90.00
_cell.angle_beta   90.00
_cell.angle_gamma   90.00
#
_symmetry.space_group_name_H-M   'P 1'
#
loop_
_entity.id
_entity.type
_entity.pdbx_description
1 polymer ?
#
loop_
_entity_poly.entity_id
_entity_poly.type
_entity_poly.pdbx_seq_one_letter_code
_entity_poly.pdbx_strand_id
1 'polypeptide(L)'
;IEKWGKEHHEDVSIYLFNHGDALINSYQKSHIEVILLDIMMPLLNGMETAHEIRKNDSVVKIIFLTSSPEFALESYDVKASGYLLKPTTYEKLCSLLNDCKQAFNYEPESIIVKTDKGYRKIYYHLIECVEAQNKKVLFCLNDGECLEVLDTFVHCSNELTSNDAFYKCHRSYLVHMPASRIVAMSFLRK
;
A
#
# COMPACT_ATOMS: atom_id res chain seq x y z
N ILE A 1 -3.91 17.03 -15.53
CA ILE A 1 -2.74 16.49 -14.80
C ILE A 1 -1.64 17.56 -14.73
N GLU A 2 -1.20 18.17 -15.84
CA GLU A 2 -0.18 19.22 -15.83
C GLU A 2 -0.48 20.37 -14.85
N LYS A 3 -1.76 20.80 -14.79
CA LYS A 3 -2.21 21.83 -13.84
C LYS A 3 -1.98 21.37 -12.41
N TRP A 4 -2.36 20.12 -12.10
CA TRP A 4 -2.16 19.52 -10.78
C TRP A 4 -0.67 19.44 -10.40
N GLY A 5 0.20 19.01 -11.32
CA GLY A 5 1.64 18.98 -11.10
C GLY A 5 2.21 20.36 -10.74
N LYS A 6 1.81 21.40 -11.46
CA LYS A 6 2.24 22.78 -11.18
C LYS A 6 1.76 23.29 -9.82
N GLU A 7 0.50 23.01 -9.45
CA GLU A 7 -0.09 23.40 -8.17
C GLU A 7 0.55 22.70 -6.96
N HIS A 8 1.05 21.47 -7.17
CA HIS A 8 1.63 20.65 -6.10
C HIS A 8 3.18 20.58 -6.15
N HIS A 9 3.80 21.35 -7.04
CA HIS A 9 5.26 21.36 -7.26
C HIS A 9 5.83 19.97 -7.59
N GLU A 10 5.06 19.17 -8.35
CA GLU A 10 5.47 17.85 -8.80
C GLU A 10 5.92 17.89 -10.26
N ASP A 11 7.03 17.18 -10.54
CA ASP A 11 7.48 16.94 -11.91
C ASP A 11 6.72 15.74 -12.49
N VAL A 12 5.81 16.00 -13.43
CA VAL A 12 4.89 14.99 -13.96
C VAL A 12 5.21 14.69 -15.41
N SER A 13 5.61 13.46 -15.69
CA SER A 13 5.73 12.92 -17.04
C SER A 13 4.43 12.29 -17.49
N ILE A 14 3.86 12.73 -18.62
CA ILE A 14 2.58 12.22 -19.11
C ILE A 14 2.81 11.41 -20.39
N TYR A 15 2.34 10.17 -20.38
CA TYR A 15 2.34 9.27 -21.53
C TYR A 15 0.90 9.06 -21.99
N LEU A 16 0.65 9.17 -23.29
CA LEU A 16 -0.67 9.01 -23.89
C LEU A 16 -0.70 7.74 -24.75
N PHE A 17 -1.70 6.91 -24.54
CA PHE A 17 -1.94 5.68 -25.29
C PHE A 17 -3.36 5.68 -25.85
N ASN A 18 -3.52 5.20 -27.08
CA ASN A 18 -4.82 5.20 -27.76
C ASN A 18 -5.65 3.94 -27.48
N HIS A 19 -5.03 2.87 -26.98
CA HIS A 19 -5.67 1.58 -26.65
C HIS A 19 -4.84 0.79 -25.62
N GLY A 20 -5.49 -0.19 -24.98
CA GLY A 20 -4.92 -0.96 -23.87
C GLY A 20 -3.64 -1.73 -24.22
N ASP A 21 -3.59 -2.35 -25.43
CA ASP A 21 -2.40 -3.11 -25.86
C ASP A 21 -1.15 -2.22 -25.97
N ALA A 22 -1.28 -0.98 -26.44
CA ALA A 22 -0.16 -0.05 -26.53
C ALA A 22 0.38 0.32 -25.14
N LEU A 23 -0.51 0.49 -24.16
CA LEU A 23 -0.13 0.71 -22.77
C LEU A 23 0.60 -0.52 -22.22
N ILE A 24 0.05 -1.73 -22.34
CA ILE A 24 0.64 -2.98 -21.82
C ILE A 24 2.03 -3.22 -22.41
N ASN A 25 2.20 -3.06 -23.73
CA ASN A 25 3.48 -3.26 -24.41
C ASN A 25 4.56 -2.25 -24.00
N SER A 26 4.16 -1.05 -23.58
CA SER A 26 5.07 0.01 -23.14
C SER A 26 5.30 -0.03 -21.64
N TYR A 27 4.41 -0.67 -20.88
CA TYR A 27 4.36 -0.65 -19.42
C TYR A 27 5.65 -1.17 -18.78
N GLN A 28 6.20 -2.27 -19.27
CA GLN A 28 7.42 -2.88 -18.74
C GLN A 28 8.68 -2.02 -18.92
N LYS A 29 8.63 -1.02 -19.80
CA LYS A 29 9.75 -0.13 -20.12
C LYS A 29 9.68 1.21 -19.42
N SER A 30 8.54 1.55 -18.81
CA SER A 30 8.26 2.86 -18.23
C SER A 30 7.89 2.71 -16.76
N HIS A 31 8.47 3.55 -15.91
CA HIS A 31 8.07 3.61 -14.50
C HIS A 31 6.79 4.43 -14.40
N ILE A 32 5.63 3.75 -14.49
CA ILE A 32 4.31 4.37 -14.42
C ILE A 32 3.73 4.19 -13.02
N GLU A 33 3.44 5.27 -12.34
CA GLU A 33 2.91 5.27 -10.98
C GLU A 33 1.38 5.33 -10.94
N VAL A 34 0.78 6.10 -11.88
CA VAL A 34 -0.67 6.30 -11.97
C VAL A 34 -1.13 6.11 -13.41
N ILE A 35 -2.20 5.34 -13.59
CA ILE A 35 -2.87 5.14 -14.88
C ILE A 35 -4.26 5.72 -14.79
N LEU A 36 -4.57 6.68 -15.68
CA LEU A 36 -5.95 7.08 -15.95
C LEU A 36 -6.46 6.28 -17.14
N LEU A 37 -7.48 5.47 -16.93
CA LEU A 37 -7.90 4.44 -17.87
C LEU A 37 -9.38 4.61 -18.23
N ASP A 38 -9.68 4.83 -19.50
CA ASP A 38 -11.07 4.72 -19.97
C ASP A 38 -11.44 3.24 -20.11
N ILE A 39 -12.66 2.88 -19.72
CA ILE A 39 -13.16 1.52 -19.89
C ILE A 39 -13.64 1.32 -21.33
N MET A 40 -14.30 2.34 -21.90
CA MET A 40 -14.90 2.25 -23.22
C MET A 40 -13.87 2.53 -24.31
N MET A 41 -12.96 1.58 -24.53
CA MET A 41 -11.93 1.64 -25.57
C MET A 41 -12.13 0.53 -26.60
N PRO A 42 -11.74 0.75 -27.88
CA PRO A 42 -11.73 -0.30 -28.89
C PRO A 42 -10.64 -1.34 -28.61
N LEU A 43 -10.82 -2.56 -29.14
CA LEU A 43 -9.93 -3.72 -28.99
C LEU A 43 -9.96 -4.28 -27.56
N LEU A 44 -9.00 -3.95 -26.74
CA LEU A 44 -8.94 -4.34 -25.35
C LEU A 44 -9.59 -3.23 -24.50
N ASN A 45 -10.69 -3.54 -23.80
CA ASN A 45 -11.35 -2.56 -22.96
C ASN A 45 -10.52 -2.23 -21.70
N GLY A 46 -10.90 -1.16 -20.97
CA GLY A 46 -10.12 -0.71 -19.80
C GLY A 46 -10.08 -1.72 -18.65
N MET A 47 -11.15 -2.50 -18.44
CA MET A 47 -11.17 -3.52 -17.39
C MET A 47 -10.22 -4.68 -17.72
N GLU A 48 -10.26 -5.19 -18.95
CA GLU A 48 -9.32 -6.21 -19.43
C GLU A 48 -7.87 -5.71 -19.35
N THR A 49 -7.62 -4.44 -19.74
CA THR A 49 -6.30 -3.80 -19.62
C THR A 49 -5.83 -3.76 -18.16
N ALA A 50 -6.71 -3.39 -17.24
CA ALA A 50 -6.39 -3.36 -15.82
C ALA A 50 -6.08 -4.75 -15.26
N HIS A 51 -6.85 -5.78 -15.65
CA HIS A 51 -6.58 -7.16 -15.28
C HIS A 51 -5.22 -7.65 -15.78
N GLU A 52 -4.86 -7.34 -17.03
CA GLU A 52 -3.53 -7.71 -17.56
C GLU A 52 -2.39 -7.03 -16.79
N ILE A 53 -2.53 -5.74 -16.46
CA ILE A 53 -1.54 -5.02 -15.64
C ILE A 53 -1.42 -5.67 -14.27
N ARG A 54 -2.53 -6.01 -13.62
CA ARG A 54 -2.55 -6.60 -12.27
C ARG A 54 -1.90 -7.98 -12.18
N LYS A 55 -1.76 -8.71 -13.28
CA LYS A 55 -0.99 -9.99 -13.28
C LYS A 55 0.47 -9.78 -12.91
N ASN A 56 1.03 -8.62 -13.22
CA ASN A 56 2.46 -8.33 -13.02
C ASN A 56 2.73 -7.18 -12.06
N ASP A 57 1.76 -6.30 -11.80
CA ASP A 57 1.90 -5.13 -10.95
C ASP A 57 0.65 -4.91 -10.09
N SER A 58 0.80 -5.12 -8.79
CA SER A 58 -0.23 -4.87 -7.78
C SER A 58 -0.16 -3.48 -7.16
N VAL A 59 0.88 -2.68 -7.46
CA VAL A 59 1.20 -1.42 -6.77
C VAL A 59 0.72 -0.21 -7.54
N VAL A 60 0.86 -0.20 -8.88
CA VAL A 60 0.45 0.93 -9.74
C VAL A 60 -0.99 1.36 -9.43
N LYS A 61 -1.21 2.66 -9.34
CA LYS A 61 -2.54 3.22 -9.06
C LYS A 61 -3.35 3.30 -10.35
N ILE A 62 -4.51 2.65 -10.39
CA ILE A 62 -5.42 2.69 -11.55
C ILE A 62 -6.64 3.51 -11.17
N ILE A 63 -6.92 4.55 -11.92
CA ILE A 63 -8.12 5.39 -11.80
C ILE A 63 -8.90 5.23 -13.11
N PHE A 64 -10.11 4.72 -13.03
CA PHE A 64 -10.99 4.67 -14.18
C PHE A 64 -11.64 6.04 -14.43
N LEU A 65 -11.62 6.47 -15.70
CA LEU A 65 -12.28 7.68 -16.15
C LEU A 65 -13.16 7.33 -17.36
N THR A 66 -14.44 7.06 -17.12
CA THR A 66 -15.35 6.46 -18.11
C THR A 66 -16.73 7.11 -18.13
N SER A 67 -17.47 6.91 -19.22
CA SER A 67 -18.88 7.30 -19.31
C SER A 67 -19.86 6.23 -18.80
N SER A 68 -19.41 4.99 -18.57
CA SER A 68 -20.25 3.89 -18.07
C SER A 68 -20.16 3.77 -16.55
N PRO A 69 -21.29 3.76 -15.81
CA PRO A 69 -21.31 3.47 -14.38
C PRO A 69 -21.32 1.97 -14.03
N GLU A 70 -21.54 1.10 -15.00
CA GLU A 70 -21.85 -0.32 -14.80
C GLU A 70 -20.66 -1.10 -14.24
N PHE A 71 -19.43 -0.69 -14.56
CA PHE A 71 -18.20 -1.35 -14.14
C PHE A 71 -17.67 -0.91 -12.77
N ALA A 72 -18.42 -0.06 -12.06
CA ALA A 72 -17.95 0.46 -10.77
C ALA A 72 -17.69 -0.66 -9.74
N LEU A 73 -18.54 -1.69 -9.69
CA LEU A 73 -18.34 -2.84 -8.80
C LEU A 73 -17.14 -3.69 -9.23
N GLU A 74 -17.02 -3.99 -10.52
CA GLU A 74 -15.92 -4.78 -11.07
C GLU A 74 -14.55 -4.10 -10.87
N SER A 75 -14.53 -2.77 -10.78
CA SER A 75 -13.29 -2.02 -10.52
C SER A 75 -12.63 -2.37 -9.17
N TYR A 76 -13.36 -2.91 -8.21
CA TYR A 76 -12.81 -3.42 -6.95
C TYR A 76 -11.95 -4.68 -7.15
N ASP A 77 -12.27 -5.52 -8.13
CA ASP A 77 -11.53 -6.77 -8.38
C ASP A 77 -10.08 -6.46 -8.83
N VAL A 78 -9.90 -5.36 -9.56
CA VAL A 78 -8.58 -4.86 -9.96
C VAL A 78 -7.96 -3.90 -8.96
N LYS A 79 -8.56 -3.74 -7.77
CA LYS A 79 -8.11 -2.80 -6.73
C LYS A 79 -7.86 -1.41 -7.30
N ALA A 80 -8.85 -0.88 -8.03
CA ALA A 80 -8.77 0.48 -8.56
C ALA A 80 -8.66 1.50 -7.43
N SER A 81 -7.82 2.51 -7.61
CA SER A 81 -7.65 3.62 -6.67
C SER A 81 -8.75 4.66 -6.79
N GLY A 82 -9.52 4.64 -7.88
CA GLY A 82 -10.65 5.53 -8.09
C GLY A 82 -11.46 5.20 -9.33
N TYR A 83 -12.69 5.71 -9.33
CA TYR A 83 -13.63 5.59 -10.44
C TYR A 83 -14.33 6.91 -10.67
N LEU A 84 -14.13 7.53 -11.84
CA LEU A 84 -14.70 8.82 -12.20
C LEU A 84 -15.60 8.70 -13.42
N LEU A 85 -16.81 9.20 -13.29
CA LEU A 85 -17.73 9.30 -14.42
C LEU A 85 -17.49 10.58 -15.21
N LYS A 86 -17.47 10.48 -16.53
CA LYS A 86 -17.46 11.61 -17.46
C LYS A 86 -18.85 12.22 -17.57
N PRO A 87 -18.99 13.57 -17.59
CA PRO A 87 -17.93 14.57 -17.40
C PRO A 87 -17.50 14.64 -15.93
N THR A 88 -16.18 14.67 -15.68
CA THR A 88 -15.64 14.83 -14.34
C THR A 88 -15.15 16.27 -14.11
N THR A 89 -15.10 16.68 -12.84
CA THR A 89 -14.54 18.00 -12.48
C THR A 89 -13.06 17.86 -12.10
N TYR A 90 -12.35 18.97 -12.20
CA TYR A 90 -10.94 19.04 -11.83
C TYR A 90 -10.73 18.66 -10.35
N GLU A 91 -11.61 19.13 -9.46
CA GLU A 91 -11.53 18.89 -8.02
C GLU A 91 -11.61 17.40 -7.67
N LYS A 92 -12.50 16.65 -8.33
CA LYS A 92 -12.61 15.19 -8.12
C LYS A 92 -11.37 14.45 -8.58
N LEU A 93 -10.80 14.83 -9.73
CA LEU A 93 -9.56 14.25 -10.21
C LEU A 93 -8.39 14.61 -9.28
N CYS A 94 -8.29 15.87 -8.83
CA CYS A 94 -7.26 16.30 -7.89
C CYS A 94 -7.30 15.53 -6.57
N SER A 95 -8.49 15.29 -6.02
CA SER A 95 -8.65 14.50 -4.79
C SER A 95 -8.01 13.11 -4.96
N LEU A 96 -8.35 12.39 -6.03
CA LEU A 96 -7.78 11.06 -6.28
C LEU A 96 -6.27 11.08 -6.56
N LEU A 97 -5.77 12.08 -7.27
CA LEU A 97 -4.32 12.22 -7.49
C LEU A 97 -3.58 12.50 -6.17
N ASN A 98 -4.17 13.29 -5.27
CA ASN A 98 -3.61 13.55 -3.95
C ASN A 98 -3.59 12.28 -3.10
N ASP A 99 -4.66 11.47 -3.14
CA ASP A 99 -4.72 10.18 -2.45
C ASP A 99 -3.65 9.21 -2.98
N CYS A 100 -3.45 9.18 -4.31
CA CYS A 100 -2.38 8.39 -4.93
C CYS A 100 -1.00 8.89 -4.49
N LYS A 101 -0.76 10.21 -4.49
CA LYS A 101 0.50 10.81 -4.04
C LYS A 101 0.81 10.45 -2.59
N GLN A 102 -0.16 10.58 -1.69
CA GLN A 102 0.01 10.19 -0.28
C GLN A 102 0.39 8.72 -0.15
N ALA A 103 -0.23 7.83 -0.95
CA ALA A 103 0.10 6.41 -0.94
C ALA A 103 1.52 6.10 -1.45
N PHE A 104 2.10 6.92 -2.33
CA PHE A 104 3.50 6.79 -2.79
C PHE A 104 4.49 7.38 -1.81
N ASN A 105 4.14 8.48 -1.14
CA ASN A 105 4.97 9.11 -0.12
C ASN A 105 4.90 8.39 1.24
N TYR A 106 4.07 7.35 1.35
CA TYR A 106 4.01 6.51 2.52
C TYR A 106 5.27 5.64 2.57
N GLU A 107 6.33 6.15 3.18
CA GLU A 107 7.38 5.27 3.69
C GLU A 107 6.78 4.47 4.86
N PRO A 108 6.64 3.15 4.70
CA PRO A 108 6.11 2.36 5.80
C PRO A 108 7.05 2.53 7.01
N GLU A 109 6.46 2.81 8.16
CA GLU A 109 7.20 2.96 9.40
C GLU A 109 8.06 1.73 9.66
N SER A 110 9.26 1.96 10.13
CA SER A 110 10.29 0.94 10.31
C SER A 110 11.17 1.23 11.49
N ILE A 111 11.72 0.19 12.07
CA ILE A 111 12.76 0.25 13.11
C ILE A 111 14.08 -0.29 12.54
N ILE A 112 15.19 0.32 12.94
CA ILE A 112 16.52 -0.21 12.64
C ILE A 112 17.04 -0.91 13.89
N VAL A 113 17.17 -2.23 13.81
CA VAL A 113 17.65 -3.06 14.92
C VAL A 113 19.08 -3.56 14.65
N LYS A 114 19.84 -3.75 15.71
CA LYS A 114 21.15 -4.39 15.65
C LYS A 114 21.01 -5.89 15.93
N THR A 115 21.56 -6.70 15.03
CA THR A 115 21.65 -8.15 15.16
C THR A 115 23.11 -8.59 15.22
N ASP A 116 23.38 -9.86 15.42
CA ASP A 116 24.71 -10.47 15.30
C ASP A 116 25.36 -10.30 13.93
N LYS A 117 24.52 -10.15 12.87
CA LYS A 117 24.94 -9.97 11.47
C LYS A 117 25.05 -8.50 11.03
N GLY A 118 24.77 -7.55 11.94
CA GLY A 118 24.79 -6.11 11.64
C GLY A 118 23.45 -5.45 11.83
N TYR A 119 23.28 -4.26 11.21
CA TYR A 119 22.02 -3.52 11.30
C TYR A 119 21.02 -4.01 10.26
N ARG A 120 19.74 -4.16 10.68
CA ARG A 120 18.63 -4.56 9.83
C ARG A 120 17.47 -3.58 9.99
N LYS A 121 16.95 -3.06 8.86
CA LYS A 121 15.70 -2.29 8.81
C LYS A 121 14.53 -3.27 8.78
N ILE A 122 13.60 -3.14 9.70
CA ILE A 122 12.39 -3.96 9.79
C ILE A 122 11.18 -3.04 9.69
N TYR A 123 10.31 -3.28 8.73
CA TYR A 123 9.07 -2.52 8.60
C TYR A 123 8.06 -2.98 9.65
N TYR A 124 7.33 -2.04 10.26
CA TYR A 124 6.38 -2.33 11.34
C TYR A 124 5.32 -3.36 10.95
N HIS A 125 4.80 -3.28 9.73
CA HIS A 125 3.79 -4.23 9.24
C HIS A 125 4.30 -5.67 9.08
N LEU A 126 5.60 -5.89 9.10
CA LEU A 126 6.20 -7.24 9.09
C LEU A 126 6.36 -7.82 10.50
N ILE A 127 6.32 -6.99 11.54
CA ILE A 127 6.48 -7.45 12.92
C ILE A 127 5.16 -8.03 13.41
N GLU A 128 5.15 -9.28 13.86
CA GLU A 128 4.02 -9.89 14.52
C GLU A 128 4.05 -9.62 16.03
N CYS A 129 5.19 -9.87 16.64
CA CYS A 129 5.39 -9.62 18.06
C CYS A 129 6.87 -9.41 18.41
N VAL A 130 7.10 -8.84 19.60
CA VAL A 130 8.43 -8.70 20.20
C VAL A 130 8.40 -9.28 21.60
N GLU A 131 9.34 -10.17 21.89
CA GLU A 131 9.44 -10.88 23.17
C GLU A 131 10.80 -10.68 23.83
N ALA A 132 10.81 -10.45 25.15
CA ALA A 132 12.01 -10.51 25.95
C ALA A 132 12.22 -11.94 26.46
N GLN A 133 13.28 -12.61 26.04
CA GLN A 133 13.60 -13.98 26.41
C GLN A 133 15.05 -14.10 26.87
N ASN A 134 15.28 -14.44 28.16
CA ASN A 134 16.61 -14.76 28.72
C ASN A 134 17.72 -13.73 28.36
N LYS A 135 17.47 -12.45 28.56
CA LYS A 135 18.37 -11.31 28.21
C LYS A 135 18.51 -11.02 26.71
N LYS A 136 17.69 -11.63 25.85
CA LYS A 136 17.61 -11.39 24.42
C LYS A 136 16.27 -10.79 24.09
N VAL A 137 16.20 -10.05 23.02
CA VAL A 137 14.95 -9.54 22.45
C VAL A 137 14.74 -10.24 21.11
N LEU A 138 13.61 -10.89 20.96
CA LEU A 138 13.23 -11.59 19.75
C LEU A 138 12.16 -10.78 19.02
N PHE A 139 12.39 -10.45 17.76
CA PHE A 139 11.42 -9.91 16.84
C PHE A 139 10.89 -11.06 15.98
N CYS A 140 9.64 -11.44 16.15
CA CYS A 140 8.97 -12.45 15.33
C CYS A 140 8.24 -11.75 14.18
N LEU A 141 8.53 -12.17 12.96
CA LEU A 141 7.97 -11.60 11.73
C LEU A 141 6.82 -12.46 11.21
N ASN A 142 5.94 -11.87 10.43
CA ASN A 142 4.74 -12.52 9.90
C ASN A 142 5.02 -13.62 8.83
N ASP A 143 6.27 -13.72 8.35
CA ASP A 143 6.77 -14.81 7.51
C ASP A 143 7.30 -16.01 8.32
N GLY A 144 7.28 -15.94 9.67
CA GLY A 144 7.77 -16.93 10.59
C GLY A 144 9.26 -16.80 10.95
N GLU A 145 9.97 -15.80 10.38
CA GLU A 145 11.34 -15.50 10.79
C GLU A 145 11.35 -14.90 12.21
N CYS A 146 12.26 -15.35 13.07
CA CYS A 146 12.53 -14.76 14.38
C CYS A 146 13.96 -14.22 14.42
N LEU A 147 14.10 -12.94 14.72
CA LEU A 147 15.36 -12.22 14.76
C LEU A 147 15.77 -11.95 16.21
N GLU A 148 16.98 -12.34 16.56
CA GLU A 148 17.59 -11.93 17.82
C GLU A 148 18.17 -10.53 17.69
N VAL A 149 17.68 -9.60 18.51
CA VAL A 149 18.06 -8.20 18.51
C VAL A 149 18.97 -7.91 19.71
N LEU A 150 20.10 -7.28 19.46
CA LEU A 150 21.09 -6.88 20.45
C LEU A 150 20.72 -5.51 21.06
N ASP A 151 19.60 -5.50 21.80
CA ASP A 151 19.08 -4.32 22.48
C ASP A 151 18.24 -4.75 23.70
N THR A 152 17.76 -3.78 24.47
CA THR A 152 16.87 -4.03 25.60
C THR A 152 15.42 -4.00 25.16
N PHE A 153 14.58 -4.87 25.75
CA PHE A 153 13.15 -4.88 25.49
C PHE A 153 12.49 -3.53 25.82
N VAL A 154 12.99 -2.82 26.83
CA VAL A 154 12.45 -1.51 27.22
C VAL A 154 12.68 -0.51 26.11
N HIS A 155 13.88 -0.46 25.51
CA HIS A 155 14.20 0.45 24.41
C HIS A 155 13.34 0.16 23.19
N CYS A 156 13.34 -1.10 22.71
CA CYS A 156 12.51 -1.52 21.58
C CYS A 156 11.01 -1.26 21.82
N SER A 157 10.52 -1.55 23.04
CA SER A 157 9.12 -1.31 23.39
C SER A 157 8.75 0.16 23.35
N ASN A 158 9.59 1.05 23.88
CA ASN A 158 9.32 2.49 23.88
C ASN A 158 9.30 3.06 22.45
N GLU A 159 10.21 2.61 21.58
CA GLU A 159 10.25 3.03 20.20
C GLU A 159 9.00 2.55 19.43
N LEU A 160 8.65 1.26 19.56
CA LEU A 160 7.51 0.69 18.85
C LEU A 160 6.16 1.20 19.36
N THR A 161 5.98 1.40 20.67
CA THR A 161 4.72 1.92 21.23
C THR A 161 4.49 3.41 20.98
N SER A 162 5.43 4.11 20.33
CA SER A 162 5.13 5.44 19.75
C SER A 162 4.14 5.36 18.59
N ASN A 163 3.98 4.17 18.00
CA ASN A 163 2.96 3.85 17.00
C ASN A 163 1.79 3.11 17.63
N ASP A 164 0.57 3.58 17.40
CA ASP A 164 -0.68 3.05 18.00
C ASP A 164 -0.99 1.60 17.58
N ALA A 165 -0.33 1.07 16.56
CA ALA A 165 -0.48 -0.32 16.14
C ALA A 165 0.23 -1.32 17.07
N PHE A 166 1.12 -0.86 17.95
CA PHE A 166 1.82 -1.73 18.88
C PHE A 166 1.23 -1.65 20.30
N TYR A 167 0.87 -2.80 20.84
CA TYR A 167 0.30 -2.92 22.17
C TYR A 167 1.17 -3.77 23.08
N LYS A 168 1.58 -3.21 24.23
CA LYS A 168 2.32 -3.92 25.26
C LYS A 168 1.35 -4.71 26.14
N CYS A 169 1.18 -5.99 25.85
CA CYS A 169 0.26 -6.89 26.57
C CYS A 169 0.88 -7.51 27.82
N HIS A 170 2.21 -7.50 27.97
CA HIS A 170 2.93 -8.00 29.13
C HIS A 170 4.24 -7.21 29.35
N ARG A 171 4.84 -7.32 30.55
CA ARG A 171 6.14 -6.68 30.85
C ARG A 171 7.29 -7.08 29.92
N SER A 172 7.15 -8.24 29.25
CA SER A 172 8.14 -8.83 28.34
C SER A 172 7.56 -9.17 26.97
N TYR A 173 6.37 -8.67 26.63
CA TYR A 173 5.70 -9.02 25.38
C TYR A 173 4.96 -7.84 24.77
N LEU A 174 5.18 -7.63 23.47
CA LEU A 174 4.57 -6.59 22.68
C LEU A 174 4.00 -7.22 21.40
N VAL A 175 2.79 -6.87 21.03
CA VAL A 175 2.12 -7.38 19.82
C VAL A 175 1.82 -6.24 18.86
N HIS A 176 1.91 -6.51 17.57
CA HIS A 176 1.45 -5.64 16.53
C HIS A 176 -0.01 -5.95 16.21
N MET A 177 -0.89 -4.96 16.36
CA MET A 177 -2.31 -5.06 16.02
C MET A 177 -2.62 -4.11 14.88
N PRO A 178 -2.45 -4.52 13.62
CA PRO A 178 -2.79 -3.66 12.50
C PRO A 178 -4.27 -3.35 12.52
N ALA A 179 -4.65 -2.09 12.28
CA ALA A 179 -6.02 -1.58 12.32
C ALA A 179 -7.03 -2.34 11.41
N SER A 180 -6.52 -3.16 10.49
CA SER A 180 -7.30 -3.96 9.55
C SER A 180 -7.71 -5.36 10.06
N ARG A 181 -7.26 -5.83 11.23
CA ARG A 181 -7.71 -7.09 11.81
C ARG A 181 -8.87 -6.84 12.77
N ILE A 182 -10.09 -6.84 12.25
CA ILE A 182 -11.30 -6.96 13.07
C ILE A 182 -11.32 -8.40 13.61
N VAL A 183 -10.88 -8.60 14.84
CA VAL A 183 -11.06 -9.87 15.55
C VAL A 183 -12.46 -9.84 16.14
N ALA A 184 -13.42 -10.48 15.48
CA ALA A 184 -14.70 -10.78 16.08
C ALA A 184 -14.50 -11.90 17.12
N MET A 185 -14.33 -11.55 18.39
CA MET A 185 -14.42 -12.52 19.48
C MET A 185 -15.89 -12.85 19.73
N SER A 186 -16.37 -13.98 19.20
CA SER A 186 -17.63 -14.56 19.64
C SER A 186 -17.40 -15.25 20.97
N PHE A 187 -17.85 -14.64 22.07
CA PHE A 187 -18.00 -15.35 23.32
C PHE A 187 -19.17 -16.33 23.19
N LEU A 188 -18.88 -17.60 22.92
CA LEU A 188 -19.84 -18.66 23.17
C LEU A 188 -20.03 -18.78 24.69
N ARG A 189 -21.09 -18.18 25.20
CA ARG A 189 -21.58 -18.53 26.55
C ARG A 189 -22.03 -19.99 26.51
N LYS A 190 -21.36 -20.85 27.26
CA LYS A 190 -21.94 -22.08 27.77
C LYS A 190 -22.82 -21.79 28.97
#